data_fd5cc71b79a698ac688b9bd5a8398472
#
_entry.id   fd5cc71b79a698ac688b9bd5a8398472
#
_cell.length_a   1.000
_cell.length_b   1.000
_cell.length_c   1.000
_cell.angle_alpha   90.00
_cell.angle_beta   90.00
_cell.angle_gamma   90.00
#
_symmetry.space_group_name_H-M   'P 1'
#
loop_
_entity.id
_entity.type
_entity.pdbx_description
1 polymer ?
#
loop_
_entity_poly.entity_id
_entity_poly.type
_entity_poly.pdbx_seq_one_letter_code
_entity_poly.pdbx_strand_id
1 'polypeptide(L)'
;MEVHASVGAGLCACTDAAGTEARRQHFFKQEEKMIPSAEVRAARERLVRRHMEAENVHDYETVIGTFAHPRYELIATDRTHDGPAEVRAYFKESRTAFPDQRNELIALHHADDAVIVEFWLLGTHKGVLSGIEPTGRSFRCRMTAFFLFEGTGLICERVYFDSATILRQLTS
;
A
#
# COMPACT_ATOMS: atom_id res chain seq x y z
N MET A 1 69.70 7.01 35.25
CA MET A 1 69.27 5.61 35.42
C MET A 1 68.14 5.42 34.41
N GLU A 2 68.55 4.87 33.26
CA GLU A 2 67.62 4.57 32.14
C GLU A 2 66.93 3.22 32.41
N VAL A 3 65.66 3.16 32.08
CA VAL A 3 64.97 1.88 31.95
C VAL A 3 64.18 1.89 30.65
N HIS A 4 64.71 1.19 29.66
CA HIS A 4 64.07 0.88 28.42
C HIS A 4 62.90 -0.10 28.65
N ALA A 5 61.70 0.23 28.13
CA ALA A 5 60.61 -0.69 27.93
C ALA A 5 60.34 -0.84 26.45
N SER A 6 60.62 -2.00 25.92
CA SER A 6 60.33 -2.43 24.54
C SER A 6 58.83 -2.78 24.42
N VAL A 7 58.13 -2.13 23.47
CA VAL A 7 56.79 -2.48 23.14
C VAL A 7 56.79 -3.29 21.83
N GLY A 8 56.48 -4.58 21.97
CA GLY A 8 56.32 -5.47 20.82
C GLY A 8 55.00 -5.22 20.12
N ALA A 9 55.06 -4.84 18.85
CA ALA A 9 53.89 -4.74 17.96
C ALA A 9 53.48 -6.15 17.50
N GLY A 10 52.38 -6.67 18.03
CA GLY A 10 51.71 -7.84 17.49
C GLY A 10 50.66 -7.39 16.44
N LEU A 11 50.96 -7.48 15.19
CA LEU A 11 49.97 -7.40 14.12
C LEU A 11 49.17 -8.71 14.08
N CYS A 12 47.94 -8.66 14.55
CA CYS A 12 46.98 -9.73 14.32
C CYS A 12 46.19 -9.34 13.02
N ALA A 13 46.66 -9.86 11.91
CA ALA A 13 45.95 -9.78 10.63
C ALA A 13 44.85 -10.85 10.63
N CYS A 14 43.66 -10.51 11.11
CA CYS A 14 42.49 -11.34 10.89
C CYS A 14 41.96 -11.10 9.47
N THR A 15 42.38 -11.97 8.56
CA THR A 15 41.79 -12.07 7.21
C THR A 15 40.44 -12.77 7.29
N ASP A 16 39.36 -12.03 7.49
CA ASP A 16 37.99 -12.57 7.39
C ASP A 16 37.35 -12.16 6.04
N ALA A 17 38.08 -12.40 4.97
CA ALA A 17 37.62 -12.14 3.60
C ALA A 17 36.51 -13.13 3.17
N ALA A 18 36.50 -14.35 3.69
CA ALA A 18 35.51 -15.37 3.36
C ALA A 18 34.13 -15.09 3.96
N GLY A 19 34.07 -14.51 5.16
CA GLY A 19 32.82 -14.13 5.82
C GLY A 19 32.12 -12.95 5.16
N THR A 20 32.89 -12.02 4.59
CA THR A 20 32.34 -10.84 3.90
C THR A 20 31.77 -11.18 2.53
N GLU A 21 32.39 -12.10 1.80
CA GLU A 21 31.93 -12.59 0.50
C GLU A 21 30.64 -13.42 0.63
N ALA A 22 30.60 -14.33 1.62
CA ALA A 22 29.42 -15.13 1.91
C ALA A 22 28.22 -14.28 2.37
N ARG A 23 28.44 -13.21 3.15
CA ARG A 23 27.39 -12.25 3.55
C ARG A 23 26.93 -11.39 2.35
N ARG A 24 27.84 -10.97 1.47
CA ARG A 24 27.47 -10.29 0.21
C ARG A 24 26.66 -11.22 -0.69
N GLN A 25 27.06 -12.47 -0.88
CA GLN A 25 26.32 -13.43 -1.69
C GLN A 25 24.95 -13.80 -1.08
N HIS A 26 24.81 -13.79 0.26
CA HIS A 26 23.52 -14.01 0.92
C HIS A 26 22.60 -12.79 0.79
N PHE A 27 23.15 -11.57 0.76
CA PHE A 27 22.38 -10.35 0.56
C PHE A 27 21.94 -10.16 -0.92
N PHE A 28 22.67 -10.74 -1.88
CA PHE A 28 22.32 -10.74 -3.32
C PHE A 28 21.57 -11.98 -3.78
N LYS A 29 21.38 -12.99 -2.90
CA LYS A 29 20.38 -14.05 -3.10
C LYS A 29 18.99 -13.60 -2.63
N GLN A 30 18.60 -12.36 -2.91
CA GLN A 30 17.21 -12.06 -3.13
C GLN A 30 16.82 -12.87 -4.35
N GLU A 31 15.84 -13.77 -4.18
CA GLU A 31 15.20 -14.51 -5.24
C GLU A 31 15.06 -13.56 -6.43
N GLU A 32 15.51 -13.99 -7.60
CA GLU A 32 15.21 -13.33 -8.87
C GLU A 32 13.68 -13.30 -8.94
N LYS A 33 13.07 -12.23 -8.42
CA LYS A 33 11.62 -12.01 -8.50
C LYS A 33 11.35 -11.92 -9.99
N MET A 34 10.90 -13.02 -10.57
CA MET A 34 10.61 -13.11 -12.00
C MET A 34 9.53 -12.06 -12.32
N ILE A 35 9.85 -11.14 -13.20
CA ILE A 35 8.86 -10.20 -13.74
C ILE A 35 7.64 -11.02 -14.20
N PRO A 36 6.43 -10.72 -13.71
CA PRO A 36 5.24 -11.48 -14.06
C PRO A 36 5.04 -11.55 -15.57
N SER A 37 4.62 -12.71 -16.08
CA SER A 37 4.33 -12.87 -17.50
C SER A 37 3.28 -11.84 -17.98
N ALA A 38 3.20 -11.64 -19.28
CA ALA A 38 2.20 -10.73 -19.86
C ALA A 38 0.77 -11.14 -19.48
N GLU A 39 0.51 -12.46 -19.43
CA GLU A 39 -0.79 -13.03 -19.05
C GLU A 39 -1.12 -12.75 -17.59
N VAL A 40 -0.16 -12.90 -16.67
CA VAL A 40 -0.34 -12.59 -15.22
C VAL A 40 -0.59 -11.11 -15.03
N ARG A 41 0.18 -10.24 -15.69
CA ARG A 41 -0.05 -8.79 -15.64
C ARG A 41 -1.43 -8.41 -16.14
N ALA A 42 -1.84 -8.95 -17.29
CA ALA A 42 -3.16 -8.68 -17.84
C ALA A 42 -4.30 -9.20 -16.95
N ALA A 43 -4.12 -10.35 -16.28
CA ALA A 43 -5.10 -10.89 -15.33
C ALA A 43 -5.24 -9.98 -14.09
N ARG A 44 -4.11 -9.56 -13.50
CA ARG A 44 -4.10 -8.62 -12.36
C ARG A 44 -4.73 -7.28 -12.71
N GLU A 45 -4.40 -6.71 -13.88
CA GLU A 45 -4.98 -5.45 -14.34
C GLU A 45 -6.49 -5.54 -14.50
N ARG A 46 -7.01 -6.58 -15.14
CA ARG A 46 -8.47 -6.79 -15.26
C ARG A 46 -9.16 -6.87 -13.90
N LEU A 47 -8.54 -7.56 -12.94
CA LEU A 47 -9.07 -7.68 -11.59
C LEU A 47 -9.12 -6.34 -10.88
N VAL A 48 -8.03 -5.53 -10.94
CA VAL A 48 -7.96 -4.20 -10.33
C VAL A 48 -8.97 -3.25 -10.96
N ARG A 49 -9.12 -3.23 -12.29
CA ARG A 49 -10.13 -2.40 -12.97
C ARG A 49 -11.55 -2.77 -12.56
N ARG A 50 -11.86 -4.06 -12.47
CA ARG A 50 -13.16 -4.55 -11.97
C ARG A 50 -13.38 -4.14 -10.52
N HIS A 51 -12.36 -4.21 -9.68
CA HIS A 51 -12.40 -3.80 -8.29
C HIS A 51 -12.77 -2.32 -8.16
N MET A 52 -12.02 -1.43 -8.82
CA MET A 52 -12.26 0.02 -8.81
C MET A 52 -13.62 0.41 -9.38
N GLU A 53 -14.07 -0.29 -10.42
CA GLU A 53 -15.42 -0.07 -10.99
C GLU A 53 -16.50 -0.46 -9.99
N ALA A 54 -16.36 -1.61 -9.31
CA ALA A 54 -17.28 -2.04 -8.27
C ALA A 54 -17.33 -1.06 -7.08
N GLU A 55 -16.18 -0.48 -6.69
CA GLU A 55 -16.13 0.60 -5.70
C GLU A 55 -16.91 1.84 -6.14
N ASN A 56 -16.79 2.23 -7.42
CA ASN A 56 -17.47 3.40 -7.97
C ASN A 56 -18.99 3.26 -8.02
N VAL A 57 -19.48 2.03 -8.19
CA VAL A 57 -20.92 1.74 -8.15
C VAL A 57 -21.41 1.25 -6.79
N HIS A 58 -20.52 1.27 -5.78
CA HIS A 58 -20.77 0.84 -4.40
C HIS A 58 -21.21 -0.63 -4.26
N ASP A 59 -20.79 -1.49 -5.17
CA ASP A 59 -20.99 -2.95 -5.10
C ASP A 59 -19.88 -3.61 -4.27
N TYR A 60 -20.02 -3.50 -2.94
CA TYR A 60 -19.00 -3.96 -2.00
C TYR A 60 -18.86 -5.47 -1.94
N GLU A 61 -19.90 -6.22 -2.28
CA GLU A 61 -19.79 -7.68 -2.34
C GLU A 61 -18.90 -8.10 -3.53
N THR A 62 -19.03 -7.42 -4.67
CA THR A 62 -18.07 -7.61 -5.78
C THR A 62 -16.67 -7.17 -5.40
N VAL A 63 -16.49 -6.03 -4.72
CA VAL A 63 -15.18 -5.57 -4.24
C VAL A 63 -14.53 -6.63 -3.34
N ILE A 64 -15.23 -7.08 -2.30
CA ILE A 64 -14.76 -8.12 -1.37
C ILE A 64 -14.43 -9.42 -2.12
N GLY A 65 -15.26 -9.80 -3.10
CA GLY A 65 -15.06 -10.98 -3.93
C GLY A 65 -13.87 -10.93 -4.91
N THR A 66 -13.21 -9.77 -5.06
CA THR A 66 -11.95 -9.67 -5.83
C THR A 66 -10.74 -10.15 -5.06
N PHE A 67 -10.82 -10.22 -3.73
CA PHE A 67 -9.73 -10.67 -2.88
C PHE A 67 -9.75 -12.19 -2.67
N ALA A 68 -8.57 -12.77 -2.54
CA ALA A 68 -8.42 -14.10 -1.94
C ALA A 68 -8.71 -14.04 -0.43
N HIS A 69 -8.27 -12.95 0.24
CA HIS A 69 -8.62 -12.56 1.60
C HIS A 69 -8.71 -11.04 1.67
N PRO A 70 -9.89 -10.45 1.93
CA PRO A 70 -10.05 -8.99 1.94
C PRO A 70 -9.21 -8.33 3.01
N ARG A 71 -8.31 -7.42 2.60
CA ARG A 71 -7.48 -6.64 3.50
C ARG A 71 -7.20 -5.26 2.91
N TYR A 72 -7.47 -4.22 3.72
CA TYR A 72 -7.15 -2.82 3.43
C TYR A 72 -6.17 -2.26 4.46
N GLU A 73 -5.14 -1.56 3.99
CA GLU A 73 -4.20 -0.82 4.83
C GLU A 73 -4.25 0.66 4.45
N LEU A 74 -4.72 1.51 5.34
CA LEU A 74 -4.83 2.97 5.15
C LEU A 74 -3.67 3.66 5.85
N ILE A 75 -2.57 3.88 5.12
CA ILE A 75 -1.29 4.30 5.70
C ILE A 75 -1.37 5.68 6.36
N ALA A 76 -2.09 6.63 5.76
CA ALA A 76 -2.23 7.99 6.31
C ALA A 76 -2.93 8.05 7.69
N THR A 77 -3.65 7.01 8.08
CA THR A 77 -4.42 6.96 9.33
C THR A 77 -4.02 5.79 10.23
N ASP A 78 -2.99 5.01 9.82
CA ASP A 78 -2.51 3.80 10.50
C ASP A 78 -3.64 2.81 10.83
N ARG A 79 -4.60 2.66 9.90
CA ARG A 79 -5.74 1.75 10.04
C ARG A 79 -5.58 0.56 9.12
N THR A 80 -5.84 -0.62 9.66
CA THR A 80 -5.94 -1.87 8.89
C THR A 80 -7.33 -2.45 9.10
N HIS A 81 -7.95 -2.92 8.01
CA HIS A 81 -9.22 -3.66 8.01
C HIS A 81 -8.94 -5.04 7.42
N ASP A 82 -9.07 -6.08 8.23
CA ASP A 82 -8.70 -7.45 7.89
C ASP A 82 -9.93 -8.37 7.95
N GLY A 83 -10.20 -9.03 6.84
CA GLY A 83 -11.36 -9.89 6.66
C GLY A 83 -12.62 -9.16 6.20
N PRO A 84 -13.61 -9.94 5.67
CA PRO A 84 -14.77 -9.36 5.00
C PRO A 84 -15.67 -8.53 5.93
N ALA A 85 -15.72 -8.83 7.22
CA ALA A 85 -16.56 -8.09 8.16
C ALA A 85 -16.01 -6.68 8.42
N GLU A 86 -14.69 -6.55 8.65
CA GLU A 86 -14.03 -5.26 8.89
C GLU A 86 -14.02 -4.40 7.62
N VAL A 87 -13.81 -5.00 6.45
CA VAL A 87 -13.86 -4.30 5.17
C VAL A 87 -15.27 -3.77 4.87
N ARG A 88 -16.33 -4.55 5.16
CA ARG A 88 -17.72 -4.04 5.05
C ARG A 88 -17.97 -2.86 6.00
N ALA A 89 -17.48 -2.95 7.24
CA ALA A 89 -17.64 -1.87 8.22
C ALA A 89 -16.93 -0.59 7.75
N TYR A 90 -15.72 -0.71 7.20
CA TYR A 90 -14.97 0.39 6.59
C TYR A 90 -15.75 1.05 5.44
N PHE A 91 -16.27 0.28 4.50
CA PHE A 91 -17.06 0.82 3.41
C PHE A 91 -18.33 1.52 3.91
N LYS A 92 -19.03 0.94 4.87
CA LYS A 92 -20.20 1.55 5.48
C LYS A 92 -19.87 2.90 6.13
N GLU A 93 -18.81 2.97 6.93
CA GLU A 93 -18.31 4.21 7.55
C GLU A 93 -18.00 5.26 6.49
N SER A 94 -17.17 4.91 5.53
CA SER A 94 -16.69 5.79 4.47
C SER A 94 -17.84 6.35 3.60
N ARG A 95 -18.81 5.50 3.23
CA ARG A 95 -19.94 5.93 2.38
C ARG A 95 -21.05 6.62 3.16
N THR A 96 -21.09 6.45 4.49
CA THR A 96 -21.91 7.30 5.34
C THR A 96 -21.37 8.73 5.35
N ALA A 97 -20.06 8.89 5.45
CA ALA A 97 -19.42 10.22 5.38
C ALA A 97 -19.48 10.83 3.98
N PHE A 98 -19.30 10.01 2.93
CA PHE A 98 -19.22 10.43 1.52
C PHE A 98 -20.07 9.52 0.62
N PRO A 99 -21.40 9.75 0.54
CA PRO A 99 -22.30 8.86 -0.21
C PRO A 99 -22.06 8.82 -1.72
N ASP A 100 -21.41 9.84 -2.27
CA ASP A 100 -21.05 9.98 -3.69
C ASP A 100 -19.57 9.73 -3.97
N GLN A 101 -18.86 9.07 -3.03
CA GLN A 101 -17.42 8.82 -3.18
C GLN A 101 -17.16 7.97 -4.42
N ARG A 102 -16.15 8.39 -5.20
CA ARG A 102 -15.73 7.71 -6.42
C ARG A 102 -14.24 7.90 -6.69
N ASN A 103 -13.70 7.00 -7.49
CA ASN A 103 -12.33 6.96 -7.96
C ASN A 103 -12.26 7.37 -9.43
N GLU A 104 -11.35 8.28 -9.79
CA GLU A 104 -11.01 8.61 -11.18
C GLU A 104 -9.56 8.18 -11.45
N LEU A 105 -9.38 7.11 -12.24
CA LEU A 105 -8.08 6.56 -12.58
C LEU A 105 -7.22 7.58 -13.33
N ILE A 106 -5.94 7.74 -12.90
CA ILE A 106 -4.94 8.57 -13.57
C ILE A 106 -3.95 7.67 -14.31
N ALA A 107 -3.34 6.72 -13.61
CA ALA A 107 -2.33 5.83 -14.16
C ALA A 107 -2.35 4.46 -13.46
N LEU A 108 -1.89 3.44 -14.17
CA LEU A 108 -1.72 2.09 -13.66
C LEU A 108 -0.35 1.57 -14.08
N HIS A 109 0.39 1.00 -13.12
CA HIS A 109 1.71 0.46 -13.30
C HIS A 109 1.79 -0.96 -12.75
N HIS A 110 2.62 -1.79 -13.38
CA HIS A 110 2.88 -3.15 -12.92
C HIS A 110 4.22 -3.22 -12.18
N ALA A 111 4.22 -3.90 -11.04
CA ALA A 111 5.40 -4.35 -10.34
C ALA A 111 5.42 -5.89 -10.27
N ASP A 112 6.45 -6.48 -9.66
CA ASP A 112 6.61 -7.93 -9.58
C ASP A 112 5.44 -8.62 -8.84
N ASP A 113 5.02 -8.03 -7.74
CA ASP A 113 3.97 -8.54 -6.85
C ASP A 113 2.81 -7.56 -6.63
N ALA A 114 2.76 -6.48 -7.43
CA ALA A 114 1.72 -5.47 -7.29
C ALA A 114 1.25 -4.90 -8.63
N VAL A 115 0.02 -4.37 -8.59
CA VAL A 115 -0.45 -3.33 -9.52
C VAL A 115 -0.55 -2.04 -8.71
N ILE A 116 0.12 -0.99 -9.18
CA ILE A 116 0.12 0.32 -8.53
C ILE A 116 -0.80 1.23 -9.31
N VAL A 117 -1.76 1.83 -8.62
CA VAL A 117 -2.76 2.71 -9.24
C VAL A 117 -2.63 4.11 -8.65
N GLU A 118 -2.54 5.09 -9.52
CA GLU A 118 -2.69 6.50 -9.18
C GLU A 118 -4.06 6.98 -9.61
N PHE A 119 -4.80 7.64 -8.70
CA PHE A 119 -6.18 8.06 -8.94
C PHE A 119 -6.56 9.30 -8.13
N TRP A 120 -7.62 9.96 -8.55
CA TRP A 120 -8.31 10.93 -7.72
C TRP A 120 -9.43 10.25 -6.95
N LEU A 121 -9.45 10.45 -5.63
CA LEU A 121 -10.62 10.19 -4.81
C LEU A 121 -11.43 11.48 -4.67
N LEU A 122 -12.72 11.39 -4.92
CA LEU A 122 -13.66 12.50 -4.83
C LEU A 122 -14.86 12.11 -3.98
N GLY A 123 -15.47 13.08 -3.34
CA GLY A 123 -16.70 12.88 -2.59
C GLY A 123 -17.20 14.18 -1.98
N THR A 124 -18.45 14.14 -1.47
CA THR A 124 -19.10 15.26 -0.78
C THR A 124 -19.40 14.86 0.65
N HIS A 125 -18.98 15.68 1.61
CA HIS A 125 -19.12 15.42 3.06
C HIS A 125 -20.59 15.56 3.50
N LYS A 126 -21.27 14.46 3.67
CA LYS A 126 -22.71 14.36 3.99
C LYS A 126 -22.99 13.66 5.32
N GLY A 127 -22.01 12.99 5.94
CA GLY A 127 -22.13 12.34 7.24
C GLY A 127 -20.95 12.67 8.15
N VAL A 128 -21.03 12.31 9.41
CA VAL A 128 -19.94 12.56 10.38
C VAL A 128 -18.66 11.85 9.96
N LEU A 129 -17.55 12.60 9.95
CA LEU A 129 -16.20 12.09 9.68
C LEU A 129 -15.29 12.41 10.87
N SER A 130 -14.87 11.39 11.62
CA SER A 130 -13.93 11.58 12.76
C SER A 130 -14.33 12.70 13.72
N GLY A 131 -15.62 12.84 14.02
CA GLY A 131 -16.18 13.86 14.89
C GLY A 131 -16.43 15.21 14.22
N ILE A 132 -16.19 15.35 12.93
CA ILE A 132 -16.52 16.55 12.15
C ILE A 132 -17.94 16.36 11.57
N GLU A 133 -18.83 17.31 11.91
CA GLU A 133 -20.19 17.33 11.38
C GLU A 133 -20.22 17.57 9.86
N PRO A 134 -21.25 17.08 9.14
CA PRO A 134 -21.36 17.22 7.71
C PRO A 134 -21.28 18.68 7.26
N THR A 135 -20.31 19.00 6.41
CA THR A 135 -20.10 20.39 5.93
C THR A 135 -20.77 20.67 4.58
N GLY A 136 -21.20 19.62 3.87
CA GLY A 136 -21.71 19.72 2.50
C GLY A 136 -20.63 20.02 1.46
N ARG A 137 -19.38 20.16 1.86
CA ARG A 137 -18.24 20.47 0.97
C ARG A 137 -17.75 19.22 0.23
N SER A 138 -17.27 19.44 -0.97
CA SER A 138 -16.63 18.39 -1.78
C SER A 138 -15.13 18.42 -1.61
N PHE A 139 -14.49 17.25 -1.74
CA PHE A 139 -13.05 17.13 -1.79
C PHE A 139 -12.58 16.40 -3.04
N ARG A 140 -11.33 16.64 -3.40
CA ARG A 140 -10.56 15.89 -4.39
C ARG A 140 -9.16 15.66 -3.86
N CYS A 141 -8.77 14.41 -3.68
CA CYS A 141 -7.46 14.03 -3.15
C CYS A 141 -6.76 13.06 -4.10
N ARG A 142 -5.50 13.35 -4.42
CA ARG A 142 -4.68 12.43 -5.21
C ARG A 142 -4.19 11.32 -4.30
N MET A 143 -4.36 10.08 -4.73
CA MET A 143 -4.03 8.89 -3.97
C MET A 143 -3.22 7.91 -4.81
N THR A 144 -2.52 7.01 -4.10
CA THR A 144 -1.88 5.86 -4.70
C THR A 144 -2.30 4.61 -3.92
N ALA A 145 -2.78 3.60 -4.62
CA ALA A 145 -3.03 2.28 -4.05
C ALA A 145 -2.07 1.25 -4.63
N PHE A 146 -1.54 0.39 -3.76
CA PHE A 146 -0.81 -0.82 -4.11
C PHE A 146 -1.76 -2.00 -3.93
N PHE A 147 -2.17 -2.60 -5.03
CA PHE A 147 -2.88 -3.87 -5.04
C PHE A 147 -1.84 -4.98 -5.02
N LEU A 148 -1.67 -5.64 -3.89
CA LEU A 148 -0.65 -6.67 -3.64
C LEU A 148 -1.17 -8.05 -4.00
N PHE A 149 -0.36 -8.85 -4.70
CA PHE A 149 -0.75 -10.13 -5.25
C PHE A 149 0.15 -11.28 -4.83
N GLU A 150 -0.46 -12.44 -4.60
CA GLU A 150 0.19 -13.74 -4.67
C GLU A 150 -0.32 -14.46 -5.93
N GLY A 151 0.60 -14.70 -6.90
CA GLY A 151 0.20 -15.15 -8.24
C GLY A 151 -0.76 -14.17 -8.90
N THR A 152 -2.00 -14.58 -9.15
CA THR A 152 -3.10 -13.72 -9.64
C THR A 152 -4.12 -13.37 -8.57
N GLY A 153 -3.97 -13.87 -7.33
CA GLY A 153 -4.86 -13.60 -6.21
C GLY A 153 -4.52 -12.27 -5.54
N LEU A 154 -5.47 -11.36 -5.43
CA LEU A 154 -5.34 -10.11 -4.68
C LEU A 154 -5.39 -10.40 -3.18
N ILE A 155 -4.36 -9.99 -2.43
CA ILE A 155 -4.24 -10.26 -0.98
C ILE A 155 -4.34 -9.01 -0.11
N CYS A 156 -4.09 -7.83 -0.68
CA CYS A 156 -4.17 -6.58 0.09
C CYS A 156 -4.29 -5.38 -0.86
N GLU A 157 -5.08 -4.39 -0.45
CA GLU A 157 -5.01 -3.04 -0.99
C GLU A 157 -4.41 -2.12 0.07
N ARG A 158 -3.27 -1.51 -0.26
CA ARG A 158 -2.56 -0.56 0.59
C ARG A 158 -2.64 0.83 0.01
N VAL A 159 -3.27 1.77 0.73
CA VAL A 159 -3.60 3.10 0.23
C VAL A 159 -2.76 4.16 0.91
N TYR A 160 -2.12 5.01 0.10
CA TYR A 160 -1.37 6.19 0.51
C TYR A 160 -2.11 7.45 0.06
N PHE A 161 -2.32 8.39 0.98
CA PHE A 161 -2.99 9.65 0.71
C PHE A 161 -2.62 10.73 1.74
N ASP A 162 -2.89 11.97 1.39
CA ASP A 162 -2.73 13.12 2.31
C ASP A 162 -4.08 13.44 2.97
N SER A 163 -4.28 12.91 4.18
CA SER A 163 -5.47 13.18 4.97
C SER A 163 -5.66 14.66 5.31
N ALA A 164 -4.57 15.42 5.46
CA ALA A 164 -4.63 16.85 5.72
C ALA A 164 -5.20 17.63 4.52
N THR A 165 -4.93 17.18 3.30
CA THR A 165 -5.54 17.78 2.09
C THR A 165 -7.06 17.59 2.07
N ILE A 166 -7.57 16.43 2.47
CA ILE A 166 -9.02 16.20 2.59
C ILE A 166 -9.59 17.12 3.67
N LEU A 167 -9.02 17.10 4.89
CA LEU A 167 -9.52 17.92 6.01
C LEU A 167 -9.55 19.40 5.68
N ARG A 168 -8.49 19.97 5.09
CA ARG A 168 -8.49 21.37 4.67
C ARG A 168 -9.65 21.72 3.73
N GLN A 169 -9.95 20.87 2.76
CA GLN A 169 -11.04 21.11 1.83
C GLN A 169 -12.42 21.03 2.47
N LEU A 170 -12.56 20.23 3.53
CA LEU A 170 -13.82 20.08 4.26
C LEU A 170 -14.06 21.19 5.29
N THR A 171 -13.01 21.83 5.83
CA THR A 171 -13.10 22.75 6.99
C THR A 171 -12.74 24.20 6.67
N SER A 172 -12.21 24.50 5.47
CA SER A 172 -11.75 25.87 5.09
C SER A 172 -12.82 26.78 4.56
#